data_a9b48443d7e7f3078a5a5b9623dd5730
#
_entry.id   a9b48443d7e7f3078a5a5b9623dd5730
#
_cell.length_a   1.000
_cell.length_b   1.000
_cell.length_c   1.000
_cell.angle_alpha   90.00
_cell.angle_beta   90.00
_cell.angle_gamma   90.00
#
_symmetry.space_group_name_H-M   'P 1'
#
loop_
_entity.id
_entity.type
_entity.pdbx_description
1 polymer ?
#
loop_
_entity_poly.entity_id
_entity_poly.type
_entity_poly.pdbx_seq_one_letter_code
_entity_poly.pdbx_strand_id
1 'polypeptide(L)'
;MAEPLTASPRLSPFTLFNYPFRIFFLSLALQAVLLIPLWVGAVTGRMDLPLAIPALTWHQHEMIFAWLQAGIAGFLLTAVCVWTGTTRTHGWHLAGLWGVWLLGRLLITLGEGLPVGLVIGVNLLFMPLVMLDAGLRVWQARQARQIPILLVLLALWLMQAAFLIGNHGVALDGALIMAMALMLIIGGRITPNFSMGWLRTHGYSPEGITVVPWLEKTMLALMGLTFLGVLALPDPVTGGLALMAGAAVLVRILLWRGWRVAR
;
A
#
# COMPACT_ATOMS: atom_id res chain seq x y z
N MET A 1 6.56 -10.79 -47.82
CA MET A 1 7.52 -9.72 -47.59
C MET A 1 7.50 -9.44 -46.10
N ALA A 2 8.44 -9.98 -45.33
CA ALA A 2 8.50 -9.81 -43.88
C ALA A 2 9.13 -8.46 -43.59
N GLU A 3 8.41 -7.61 -42.83
CA GLU A 3 8.96 -6.35 -42.31
C GLU A 3 10.15 -6.67 -41.39
N PRO A 4 11.26 -5.92 -41.50
CA PRO A 4 12.40 -6.16 -40.65
C PRO A 4 12.06 -5.72 -39.21
N LEU A 5 12.26 -6.62 -38.25
CA LEU A 5 12.29 -6.35 -36.81
C LEU A 5 13.45 -5.40 -36.50
N THR A 6 13.28 -4.14 -36.78
CA THR A 6 14.29 -3.11 -36.52
C THR A 6 13.91 -2.28 -35.28
N ALA A 7 14.89 -2.17 -34.42
CA ALA A 7 15.05 -1.34 -33.27
C ALA A 7 14.54 -1.96 -31.95
N SER A 8 15.46 -2.60 -31.23
CA SER A 8 15.38 -2.68 -29.77
C SER A 8 15.01 -1.30 -29.21
N PRO A 9 13.94 -1.18 -28.40
CA PRO A 9 13.57 0.10 -27.82
C PRO A 9 14.76 0.59 -26.99
N ARG A 10 15.34 1.72 -27.37
CA ARG A 10 16.36 2.38 -26.57
C ARG A 10 15.70 2.66 -25.21
N LEU A 11 16.16 1.99 -24.16
CA LEU A 11 15.72 2.21 -22.80
C LEU A 11 16.15 3.63 -22.39
N SER A 12 15.29 4.61 -22.63
CA SER A 12 15.47 5.94 -22.06
C SER A 12 15.28 5.84 -20.55
N PRO A 13 16.07 6.52 -19.71
CA PRO A 13 15.84 6.57 -18.26
C PRO A 13 14.43 7.02 -17.90
N PHE A 14 13.77 7.79 -18.76
CA PHE A 14 12.36 8.15 -18.64
C PHE A 14 11.37 6.99 -18.82
N THR A 15 11.80 5.82 -19.32
CA THR A 15 10.92 4.65 -19.48
C THR A 15 10.38 4.15 -18.13
N LEU A 16 11.11 4.35 -17.04
CA LEU A 16 10.68 4.01 -15.68
C LEU A 16 9.50 4.88 -15.22
N PHE A 17 9.48 6.16 -15.63
CA PHE A 17 8.43 7.12 -15.26
C PHE A 17 7.22 7.11 -16.22
N ASN A 18 7.13 6.16 -17.14
CA ASN A 18 5.97 5.99 -17.98
C ASN A 18 4.81 5.28 -17.26
N TYR A 19 5.11 4.52 -16.20
CA TYR A 19 4.13 3.74 -15.44
C TYR A 19 4.46 3.77 -13.95
N PRO A 20 3.50 4.14 -13.07
CA PRO A 20 3.75 4.23 -11.62
C PRO A 20 4.27 2.92 -11.02
N PHE A 21 3.70 1.76 -11.41
CA PHE A 21 4.12 0.48 -10.86
C PHE A 21 5.60 0.17 -11.15
N ARG A 22 6.18 0.62 -12.28
CA ARG A 22 7.57 0.31 -12.63
C ARG A 22 8.54 0.90 -11.62
N ILE A 23 8.44 2.21 -11.40
CA ILE A 23 9.37 2.91 -10.51
C ILE A 23 9.11 2.55 -9.04
N PHE A 24 7.86 2.52 -8.60
CA PHE A 24 7.56 2.26 -7.20
C PHE A 24 7.78 0.81 -6.79
N PHE A 25 7.47 -0.20 -7.63
CA PHE A 25 7.75 -1.59 -7.28
C PHE A 25 9.25 -1.93 -7.37
N LEU A 26 9.99 -1.29 -8.28
CA LEU A 26 11.45 -1.37 -8.28
C LEU A 26 12.01 -0.76 -6.99
N SER A 27 11.53 0.42 -6.60
CA SER A 27 11.95 1.09 -5.36
C SER A 27 11.63 0.26 -4.11
N LEU A 28 10.44 -0.34 -4.06
CA LEU A 28 10.00 -1.25 -3.00
C LEU A 28 10.93 -2.47 -2.89
N ALA A 29 11.29 -3.08 -4.02
CA ALA A 29 12.21 -4.22 -4.04
C ALA A 29 13.63 -3.81 -3.59
N LEU A 30 14.15 -2.69 -4.09
CA LEU A 30 15.45 -2.16 -3.69
C LEU A 30 15.47 -1.78 -2.20
N GLN A 31 14.43 -1.12 -1.71
CA GLN A 31 14.32 -0.78 -0.29
C GLN A 31 14.33 -2.03 0.59
N ALA A 32 13.60 -3.08 0.23
CA ALA A 32 13.60 -4.34 0.99
C ALA A 32 15.01 -4.98 1.05
N VAL A 33 15.74 -4.99 -0.07
CA VAL A 33 17.10 -5.52 -0.15
C VAL A 33 18.09 -4.69 0.66
N LEU A 34 17.95 -3.37 0.69
CA LEU A 34 18.85 -2.47 1.41
C LEU A 34 18.50 -2.36 2.91
N LEU A 35 17.23 -2.29 3.23
CA LEU A 35 16.74 -2.02 4.59
C LEU A 35 17.12 -3.13 5.57
N ILE A 36 17.02 -4.40 5.16
CA ILE A 36 17.29 -5.53 6.05
C ILE A 36 18.77 -5.58 6.48
N PRO A 37 19.77 -5.53 5.57
CA PRO A 37 21.17 -5.48 5.98
C PRO A 37 21.53 -4.24 6.81
N LEU A 38 20.99 -3.06 6.47
CA LEU A 38 21.19 -1.84 7.24
C LEU A 38 20.66 -1.98 8.66
N TRP A 39 19.44 -2.53 8.81
CA TRP A 39 18.86 -2.79 10.11
C TRP A 39 19.68 -3.79 10.94
N VAL A 40 20.06 -4.92 10.34
CA VAL A 40 20.90 -5.92 11.01
C VAL A 40 22.25 -5.31 11.43
N GLY A 41 22.87 -4.51 10.55
CA GLY A 41 24.10 -3.78 10.85
C GLY A 41 23.96 -2.83 12.03
N ALA A 42 22.88 -2.06 12.05
CA ALA A 42 22.58 -1.09 13.12
C ALA A 42 22.29 -1.79 14.45
N VAL A 43 21.38 -2.79 14.46
CA VAL A 43 20.98 -3.46 15.71
C VAL A 43 22.09 -4.32 16.34
N THR A 44 23.03 -4.82 15.52
CA THR A 44 24.19 -5.58 15.99
C THR A 44 25.39 -4.69 16.36
N GLY A 45 25.27 -3.37 16.21
CA GLY A 45 26.34 -2.42 16.45
C GLY A 45 27.52 -2.52 15.45
N ARG A 46 27.30 -3.17 14.31
CA ARG A 46 28.31 -3.29 13.25
C ARG A 46 28.34 -2.10 12.29
N MET A 47 27.27 -1.33 12.26
CA MET A 47 27.11 -0.13 11.42
C MET A 47 26.55 0.99 12.31
N ASP A 48 27.23 2.13 12.26
CA ASP A 48 26.73 3.36 12.82
C ASP A 48 26.08 4.16 11.69
N LEU A 49 24.76 4.22 11.71
CA LEU A 49 23.98 4.91 10.66
C LEU A 49 23.62 6.31 11.14
N PRO A 50 23.79 7.36 10.31
CA PRO A 50 23.47 8.75 10.68
C PRO A 50 21.96 9.00 10.65
N LEU A 51 21.20 8.26 11.46
CA LEU A 51 19.75 8.26 11.48
C LEU A 51 19.18 9.54 12.12
N ALA A 52 18.14 10.10 11.53
CA ALA A 52 17.44 11.26 12.09
C ALA A 52 16.59 10.92 13.33
N ILE A 53 16.25 9.64 13.53
CA ILE A 53 15.45 9.12 14.65
C ILE A 53 16.06 7.81 15.16
N PRO A 54 15.71 7.35 16.39
CA PRO A 54 16.27 6.12 16.96
C PRO A 54 16.13 4.91 16.02
N ALA A 55 17.14 4.04 15.97
CA ALA A 55 17.25 2.95 15.02
C ALA A 55 16.02 2.01 14.98
N LEU A 56 15.44 1.66 16.13
CA LEU A 56 14.22 0.85 16.18
C LEU A 56 13.03 1.59 15.56
N THR A 57 12.85 2.85 15.89
CA THR A 57 11.77 3.70 15.34
C THR A 57 11.94 3.87 13.83
N TRP A 58 13.19 4.09 13.36
CA TRP A 58 13.52 4.13 11.94
C TRP A 58 13.13 2.84 11.23
N HIS A 59 13.54 1.68 11.77
CA HIS A 59 13.21 0.39 11.17
C HIS A 59 11.68 0.17 11.08
N GLN A 60 10.95 0.42 12.16
CA GLN A 60 9.49 0.29 12.19
C GLN A 60 8.82 1.23 11.18
N HIS A 61 9.28 2.48 11.08
CA HIS A 61 8.76 3.45 10.11
C HIS A 61 9.01 2.99 8.67
N GLU A 62 10.23 2.58 8.37
CA GLU A 62 10.61 2.18 7.01
C GLU A 62 9.88 0.90 6.55
N MET A 63 9.69 -0.07 7.43
CA MET A 63 8.99 -1.32 7.11
C MET A 63 7.48 -1.14 6.94
N ILE A 64 6.83 -0.39 7.83
CA ILE A 64 5.36 -0.35 7.87
C ILE A 64 4.83 0.82 7.04
N PHE A 65 5.42 2.00 7.14
CA PHE A 65 4.90 3.17 6.42
C PHE A 65 5.57 3.35 5.06
N ALA A 66 6.87 3.47 5.03
CA ALA A 66 7.60 3.84 3.83
C ALA A 66 7.52 2.78 2.71
N TRP A 67 7.78 1.53 3.08
CA TRP A 67 7.72 0.40 2.15
C TRP A 67 6.30 0.17 1.62
N LEU A 68 5.32 0.14 2.53
CA LEU A 68 3.91 -0.01 2.16
C LEU A 68 3.42 1.13 1.25
N GLN A 69 3.84 2.38 1.53
CA GLN A 69 3.47 3.54 0.72
C GLN A 69 3.98 3.45 -0.73
N ALA A 70 5.19 2.92 -0.95
CA ALA A 70 5.70 2.68 -2.30
C ALA A 70 4.81 1.64 -3.03
N GLY A 71 4.46 0.54 -2.35
CA GLY A 71 3.54 -0.46 -2.91
C GLY A 71 2.16 0.11 -3.23
N ILE A 72 1.61 0.89 -2.31
CA ILE A 72 0.31 1.58 -2.49
C ILE A 72 0.38 2.53 -3.69
N ALA A 73 1.36 3.41 -3.75
CA ALA A 73 1.49 4.39 -4.84
C ALA A 73 1.65 3.70 -6.20
N GLY A 74 2.53 2.69 -6.28
CA GLY A 74 2.72 1.91 -7.50
C GLY A 74 1.44 1.24 -8.00
N PHE A 75 0.68 0.65 -7.10
CA PHE A 75 -0.60 0.01 -7.43
C PHE A 75 -1.71 1.04 -7.71
N LEU A 76 -1.96 1.95 -6.76
CA LEU A 76 -3.10 2.87 -6.82
C LEU A 76 -3.04 3.80 -8.02
N LEU A 77 -1.88 4.46 -8.26
CA LEU A 77 -1.70 5.37 -9.37
C LEU A 77 -1.78 4.66 -10.74
N THR A 78 -1.53 3.34 -10.77
CA THR A 78 -1.74 2.52 -11.97
C THR A 78 -3.19 2.11 -12.12
N ALA A 79 -3.85 1.73 -11.04
CA ALA A 79 -5.21 1.19 -11.08
C ALA A 79 -6.28 2.28 -11.20
N VAL A 80 -6.07 3.45 -10.58
CA VAL A 80 -7.07 4.52 -10.56
C VAL A 80 -7.39 5.03 -11.96
N CYS A 81 -6.43 5.13 -12.86
CA CYS A 81 -6.68 5.57 -14.23
C CYS A 81 -7.56 4.56 -15.01
N VAL A 82 -7.40 3.25 -14.73
CA VAL A 82 -8.26 2.21 -15.31
C VAL A 82 -9.69 2.31 -14.77
N TRP A 83 -9.83 2.53 -13.46
CA TRP A 83 -11.15 2.62 -12.82
C TRP A 83 -11.93 3.87 -13.24
N THR A 84 -11.22 4.96 -13.50
CA THR A 84 -11.81 6.28 -13.77
C THR A 84 -11.83 6.66 -15.24
N GLY A 85 -11.17 5.87 -16.10
CA GLY A 85 -11.03 6.19 -17.52
C GLY A 85 -10.16 7.42 -17.80
N THR A 86 -9.31 7.81 -16.85
CA THR A 86 -8.43 8.99 -16.97
C THR A 86 -7.04 8.62 -17.48
N THR A 87 -6.29 9.64 -17.92
CA THR A 87 -4.88 9.45 -18.29
C THR A 87 -4.07 9.07 -17.06
N ARG A 88 -3.07 8.19 -17.23
CA ARG A 88 -2.20 7.76 -16.12
C ARG A 88 -1.26 8.88 -15.66
N THR A 89 -0.83 8.80 -14.42
CA THR A 89 0.26 9.61 -13.89
C THR A 89 1.57 9.13 -14.51
N HIS A 90 2.32 10.03 -15.18
CA HIS A 90 3.57 9.69 -15.89
C HIS A 90 4.51 10.89 -16.00
N GLY A 91 5.72 10.67 -16.52
CA GLY A 91 6.70 11.70 -16.80
C GLY A 91 7.15 12.47 -15.55
N TRP A 92 7.27 13.78 -15.65
CA TRP A 92 7.77 14.63 -14.56
C TRP A 92 6.86 14.66 -13.34
N HIS A 93 5.55 14.53 -13.51
CA HIS A 93 4.63 14.45 -12.39
C HIS A 93 4.91 13.18 -11.55
N LEU A 94 5.05 12.03 -12.20
CA LEU A 94 5.40 10.79 -11.53
C LEU A 94 6.80 10.84 -10.90
N ALA A 95 7.77 11.45 -11.60
CA ALA A 95 9.12 11.66 -11.09
C ALA A 95 9.13 12.54 -9.84
N GLY A 96 8.30 13.59 -9.81
CA GLY A 96 8.12 14.46 -8.64
C GLY A 96 7.57 13.71 -7.42
N LEU A 97 6.50 12.92 -7.61
CA LEU A 97 5.94 12.07 -6.55
C LEU A 97 6.97 11.07 -6.00
N TRP A 98 7.68 10.40 -6.90
CA TRP A 98 8.76 9.48 -6.51
C TRP A 98 9.90 10.20 -5.80
N GLY A 99 10.27 11.39 -6.27
CA GLY A 99 11.32 12.22 -5.66
C GLY A 99 11.00 12.62 -4.21
N VAL A 100 9.73 12.98 -3.93
CA VAL A 100 9.28 13.27 -2.55
C VAL A 100 9.38 12.03 -1.68
N TRP A 101 8.95 10.87 -2.18
CA TRP A 101 9.10 9.61 -1.46
C TRP A 101 10.57 9.29 -1.16
N LEU A 102 11.44 9.36 -2.17
CA LEU A 102 12.87 9.11 -2.03
C LEU A 102 13.54 10.09 -1.06
N LEU A 103 13.20 11.38 -1.17
CA LEU A 103 13.73 12.40 -0.26
C LEU A 103 13.39 12.09 1.20
N GLY A 104 12.19 11.62 1.48
CA GLY A 104 11.81 11.15 2.82
C GLY A 104 12.72 10.02 3.31
N ARG A 105 13.06 9.05 2.45
CA ARG A 105 13.99 7.94 2.80
C ARG A 105 15.39 8.45 3.10
N LEU A 106 15.88 9.37 2.29
CA LEU A 106 17.22 9.95 2.47
C LEU A 106 17.28 10.77 3.78
N LEU A 107 16.29 11.61 4.04
CA LEU A 107 16.27 12.46 5.22
C LEU A 107 16.14 11.67 6.53
N ILE A 108 15.34 10.62 6.57
CA ILE A 108 15.16 9.83 7.80
C ILE A 108 16.36 8.90 8.07
N THR A 109 17.06 8.46 7.01
CA THR A 109 18.19 7.51 7.11
C THR A 109 19.56 8.20 7.24
N LEU A 110 19.72 9.38 6.64
CA LEU A 110 20.99 10.12 6.58
C LEU A 110 20.91 11.50 7.24
N GLY A 111 19.84 11.77 7.97
CA GLY A 111 19.52 13.10 8.47
C GLY A 111 19.88 13.34 9.93
N GLU A 112 20.90 12.68 10.47
CA GLU A 112 21.41 12.97 11.80
C GLU A 112 21.71 14.47 11.96
N GLY A 113 21.21 15.07 13.04
CA GLY A 113 21.39 16.51 13.31
C GLY A 113 20.48 17.44 12.51
N LEU A 114 19.67 16.94 11.58
CA LEU A 114 18.68 17.78 10.89
C LEU A 114 17.51 18.13 11.83
N PRO A 115 16.85 19.28 11.60
CA PRO A 115 15.63 19.62 12.32
C PRO A 115 14.57 18.53 12.14
N VAL A 116 14.15 17.90 13.24
CA VAL A 116 13.20 16.77 13.22
C VAL A 116 11.89 17.14 12.54
N GLY A 117 11.43 18.38 12.66
CA GLY A 117 10.23 18.87 11.97
C GLY A 117 10.35 18.84 10.45
N LEU A 118 11.54 19.08 9.88
CA LEU A 118 11.81 18.93 8.45
C LEU A 118 11.68 17.47 8.03
N VAL A 119 12.31 16.56 8.76
CA VAL A 119 12.28 15.12 8.48
C VAL A 119 10.84 14.61 8.53
N ILE A 120 10.09 14.95 9.58
CA ILE A 120 8.67 14.59 9.74
C ILE A 120 7.83 15.16 8.59
N GLY A 121 7.97 16.46 8.29
CA GLY A 121 7.18 17.15 7.28
C GLY A 121 7.34 16.53 5.89
N VAL A 122 8.58 16.23 5.48
CA VAL A 122 8.83 15.59 4.17
C VAL A 122 8.28 14.16 4.13
N ASN A 123 8.43 13.39 5.22
CA ASN A 123 7.90 12.04 5.29
C ASN A 123 6.36 12.01 5.25
N LEU A 124 5.69 12.99 5.83
CA LEU A 124 4.24 13.11 5.80
C LEU A 124 3.69 13.69 4.49
N LEU A 125 4.50 14.33 3.66
CA LEU A 125 4.04 14.99 2.43
C LEU A 125 3.65 14.00 1.33
N PHE A 126 4.31 12.85 1.24
CA PHE A 126 4.15 11.92 0.12
C PHE A 126 2.72 11.39 -0.01
N MET A 127 2.14 10.84 1.06
CA MET A 127 0.83 10.21 1.00
C MET A 127 -0.31 11.19 0.66
N PRO A 128 -0.38 12.43 1.19
CA PRO A 128 -1.33 13.44 0.74
C PRO A 128 -1.24 13.75 -0.76
N LEU A 129 -0.04 13.80 -1.33
CA LEU A 129 0.13 14.02 -2.77
C LEU A 129 -0.43 12.86 -3.59
N VAL A 130 -0.19 11.61 -3.17
CA VAL A 130 -0.76 10.42 -3.80
C VAL A 130 -2.29 10.40 -3.67
N MET A 131 -2.81 10.73 -2.47
CA MET A 131 -4.25 10.84 -2.23
C MET A 131 -4.91 11.94 -3.06
N LEU A 132 -4.22 13.07 -3.25
CA LEU A 132 -4.72 14.18 -4.06
C LEU A 132 -4.82 13.76 -5.54
N ASP A 133 -3.77 13.16 -6.11
CA ASP A 133 -3.78 12.69 -7.50
C ASP A 133 -4.88 11.65 -7.74
N ALA A 134 -4.96 10.63 -6.90
CA ALA A 134 -5.99 9.59 -7.01
C ALA A 134 -7.40 10.12 -6.69
N GLY A 135 -7.53 10.93 -5.64
CA GLY A 135 -8.80 11.48 -5.18
C GLY A 135 -9.45 12.42 -6.18
N LEU A 136 -8.68 13.29 -6.84
CA LEU A 136 -9.18 14.18 -7.90
C LEU A 136 -9.77 13.37 -9.06
N ARG A 137 -9.11 12.28 -9.48
CA ARG A 137 -9.60 11.38 -10.55
C ARG A 137 -10.89 10.67 -10.14
N VAL A 138 -10.93 10.16 -8.91
CA VAL A 138 -12.12 9.49 -8.35
C VAL A 138 -13.29 10.47 -8.27
N TRP A 139 -13.05 11.70 -7.84
CA TRP A 139 -14.07 12.75 -7.75
C TRP A 139 -14.58 13.19 -9.13
N GLN A 140 -13.69 13.46 -10.07
CA GLN A 140 -14.03 13.85 -11.45
C GLN A 140 -14.85 12.75 -12.17
N ALA A 141 -14.49 11.49 -11.97
CA ALA A 141 -15.21 10.35 -12.53
C ALA A 141 -16.45 9.94 -11.74
N ARG A 142 -16.77 10.61 -10.63
CA ARG A 142 -17.88 10.31 -9.70
C ARG A 142 -17.89 8.84 -9.23
N GLN A 143 -16.72 8.27 -9.01
CA GLN A 143 -16.52 6.85 -8.66
C GLN A 143 -16.57 6.64 -7.13
N ALA A 144 -17.75 6.81 -6.51
CA ALA A 144 -17.95 6.67 -5.05
C ALA A 144 -17.48 5.31 -4.50
N ARG A 145 -17.47 4.26 -5.34
CA ARG A 145 -16.97 2.91 -4.97
C ARG A 145 -15.50 2.91 -4.53
N GLN A 146 -14.71 3.94 -4.89
CA GLN A 146 -13.30 4.04 -4.53
C GLN A 146 -13.06 4.80 -3.20
N ILE A 147 -14.07 5.46 -2.65
CA ILE A 147 -13.96 6.23 -1.40
C ILE A 147 -13.40 5.39 -0.24
N PRO A 148 -13.81 4.13 -0.01
CA PRO A 148 -13.23 3.33 1.07
C PRO A 148 -11.71 3.19 1.00
N ILE A 149 -11.12 3.11 -0.21
CA ILE A 149 -9.67 3.08 -0.39
C ILE A 149 -9.05 4.39 0.12
N LEU A 150 -9.61 5.54 -0.29
CA LEU A 150 -9.09 6.85 0.13
C LEU A 150 -9.20 7.05 1.66
N LEU A 151 -10.28 6.56 2.28
CA LEU A 151 -10.43 6.60 3.75
C LEU A 151 -9.38 5.74 4.46
N VAL A 152 -9.09 4.56 3.96
CA VAL A 152 -8.02 3.71 4.50
C VAL A 152 -6.65 4.38 4.35
N LEU A 153 -6.39 5.03 3.22
CA LEU A 153 -5.14 5.78 3.02
C LEU A 153 -5.02 6.97 3.96
N LEU A 154 -6.12 7.68 4.20
CA LEU A 154 -6.16 8.77 5.18
C LEU A 154 -5.86 8.24 6.59
N ALA A 155 -6.47 7.11 6.98
CA ALA A 155 -6.20 6.49 8.27
C ALA A 155 -4.74 6.04 8.40
N LEU A 156 -4.16 5.42 7.37
CA LEU A 156 -2.73 5.06 7.33
C LEU A 156 -1.82 6.28 7.47
N TRP A 157 -2.15 7.38 6.81
CA TRP A 157 -1.40 8.63 6.92
C TRP A 157 -1.49 9.24 8.33
N LEU A 158 -2.68 9.22 8.95
CA LEU A 158 -2.86 9.67 10.32
C LEU A 158 -2.06 8.80 11.32
N MET A 159 -2.00 7.48 11.08
CA MET A 159 -1.17 6.58 11.90
C MET A 159 0.32 6.87 11.71
N GLN A 160 0.78 7.18 10.49
CA GLN A 160 2.16 7.62 10.28
C GLN A 160 2.46 8.93 11.03
N ALA A 161 1.55 9.89 10.98
CA ALA A 161 1.71 11.14 11.73
C ALA A 161 1.79 10.88 13.25
N ALA A 162 0.86 10.07 13.79
CA ALA A 162 0.87 9.68 15.20
C ALA A 162 2.17 8.97 15.60
N PHE A 163 2.68 8.08 14.72
CA PHE A 163 3.95 7.38 14.92
C PHE A 163 5.13 8.35 15.02
N LEU A 164 5.24 9.29 14.09
CA LEU A 164 6.35 10.23 14.01
C LEU A 164 6.36 11.29 15.14
N ILE A 165 5.21 11.52 15.81
CA ILE A 165 5.12 12.38 16.98
C ILE A 165 5.25 11.62 18.31
N GLY A 166 5.57 10.32 18.29
CA GLY A 166 5.91 9.52 19.47
C GLY A 166 4.85 8.54 19.98
N ASN A 167 3.69 8.44 19.32
CA ASN A 167 2.65 7.46 19.71
C ASN A 167 2.85 6.13 18.98
N HIS A 168 3.95 5.43 19.27
CA HIS A 168 4.41 4.30 18.45
C HIS A 168 3.47 3.08 18.52
N GLY A 169 3.02 2.66 19.70
CA GLY A 169 2.23 1.42 19.85
C GLY A 169 0.91 1.47 19.10
N VAL A 170 0.04 2.39 19.45
CA VAL A 170 -1.27 2.59 18.82
C VAL A 170 -1.15 2.83 17.31
N ALA A 171 -0.12 3.60 16.91
CA ALA A 171 0.10 3.91 15.50
C ALA A 171 0.49 2.69 14.67
N LEU A 172 1.32 1.79 15.21
CA LEU A 172 1.71 0.56 14.53
C LEU A 172 0.52 -0.41 14.40
N ASP A 173 -0.21 -0.63 15.48
CA ASP A 173 -1.38 -1.51 15.48
C ASP A 173 -2.46 -1.00 14.52
N GLY A 174 -2.76 0.29 14.59
CA GLY A 174 -3.71 0.93 13.68
C GLY A 174 -3.28 0.86 12.22
N ALA A 175 -1.99 1.08 11.93
CA ALA A 175 -1.44 0.98 10.58
C ALA A 175 -1.52 -0.45 10.03
N LEU A 176 -1.22 -1.47 10.83
CA LEU A 176 -1.32 -2.88 10.43
C LEU A 176 -2.77 -3.26 10.10
N ILE A 177 -3.75 -2.85 10.93
CA ILE A 177 -5.17 -3.10 10.67
C ILE A 177 -5.60 -2.41 9.37
N MET A 178 -5.22 -1.17 9.14
CA MET A 178 -5.56 -0.45 7.91
C MET A 178 -4.86 -1.02 6.68
N ALA A 179 -3.61 -1.49 6.80
CA ALA A 179 -2.92 -2.20 5.74
C ALA A 179 -3.65 -3.49 5.36
N MET A 180 -4.07 -4.29 6.35
CA MET A 180 -4.90 -5.48 6.13
C MET A 180 -6.23 -5.13 5.48
N ALA A 181 -6.92 -4.08 5.94
CA ALA A 181 -8.17 -3.62 5.32
C ALA A 181 -7.97 -3.26 3.85
N LEU A 182 -6.89 -2.56 3.50
CA LEU A 182 -6.55 -2.24 2.11
C LEU A 182 -6.32 -3.49 1.27
N MET A 183 -5.55 -4.45 1.79
CA MET A 183 -5.32 -5.74 1.12
C MET A 183 -6.62 -6.51 0.90
N LEU A 184 -7.54 -6.49 1.87
CA LEU A 184 -8.83 -7.15 1.76
C LEU A 184 -9.75 -6.48 0.73
N ILE A 185 -9.76 -5.14 0.67
CA ILE A 185 -10.52 -4.39 -0.35
C ILE A 185 -10.00 -4.72 -1.75
N ILE A 186 -8.68 -4.65 -1.95
CA ILE A 186 -8.04 -4.90 -3.24
C ILE A 186 -8.18 -6.38 -3.63
N GLY A 187 -7.84 -7.29 -2.73
CA GLY A 187 -7.93 -8.74 -2.93
C GLY A 187 -9.34 -9.19 -3.29
N GLY A 188 -10.36 -8.58 -2.65
CA GLY A 188 -11.76 -8.86 -2.96
C GLY A 188 -12.20 -8.49 -4.38
N ARG A 189 -11.51 -7.54 -4.98
CA ARG A 189 -11.78 -7.14 -6.37
C ARG A 189 -10.96 -7.94 -7.38
N ILE A 190 -9.75 -8.31 -7.02
CA ILE A 190 -8.80 -8.94 -7.92
C ILE A 190 -8.99 -10.46 -7.92
N THR A 191 -8.93 -11.11 -6.77
CA THR A 191 -8.85 -12.57 -6.67
C THR A 191 -10.03 -13.29 -7.32
N PRO A 192 -11.31 -12.96 -7.03
CA PRO A 192 -12.43 -13.65 -7.68
C PRO A 192 -12.47 -13.43 -9.18
N ASN A 193 -12.19 -12.20 -9.62
CA ASN A 193 -12.24 -11.84 -11.05
C ASN A 193 -11.15 -12.58 -11.85
N PHE A 194 -9.93 -12.65 -11.34
CA PHE A 194 -8.85 -13.38 -11.99
C PHE A 194 -9.10 -14.89 -11.98
N SER A 195 -9.59 -15.45 -10.86
CA SER A 195 -9.93 -16.88 -10.77
C SER A 195 -11.03 -17.26 -11.75
N MET A 196 -12.10 -16.47 -11.83
CA MET A 196 -13.18 -16.70 -12.80
C MET A 196 -12.68 -16.54 -14.24
N GLY A 197 -11.85 -15.54 -14.52
CA GLY A 197 -11.24 -15.32 -15.82
C GLY A 197 -10.39 -16.51 -16.25
N TRP A 198 -9.52 -17.00 -15.38
CA TRP A 198 -8.66 -18.14 -15.65
C TRP A 198 -9.48 -19.40 -15.95
N LEU A 199 -10.49 -19.73 -15.13
CA LEU A 199 -11.36 -20.88 -15.35
C LEU A 199 -12.03 -20.83 -16.73
N ARG A 200 -12.58 -19.67 -17.10
CA ARG A 200 -13.23 -19.49 -18.43
C ARG A 200 -12.27 -19.70 -19.58
N THR A 201 -11.05 -19.17 -19.50
CA THR A 201 -10.05 -19.30 -20.57
C THR A 201 -9.54 -20.73 -20.75
N HIS A 202 -9.65 -21.56 -19.71
CA HIS A 202 -9.25 -22.98 -19.74
C HIS A 202 -10.45 -23.94 -19.91
N GLY A 203 -11.62 -23.42 -20.26
CA GLY A 203 -12.81 -24.26 -20.54
C GLY A 203 -13.51 -24.80 -19.28
N TYR A 204 -13.17 -24.29 -18.09
CA TYR A 204 -13.83 -24.68 -16.85
C TYR A 204 -14.97 -23.74 -16.48
N SER A 205 -16.03 -24.28 -15.86
CA SER A 205 -17.11 -23.45 -15.33
C SER A 205 -16.65 -22.64 -14.11
N PRO A 206 -16.88 -21.33 -14.06
CA PRO A 206 -16.61 -20.49 -12.89
C PRO A 206 -17.64 -20.67 -11.77
N GLU A 207 -18.65 -21.53 -11.96
CA GLU A 207 -19.69 -21.79 -10.97
C GLU A 207 -19.11 -22.21 -9.61
N GLY A 208 -19.67 -21.64 -8.53
CA GLY A 208 -19.24 -21.89 -7.16
C GLY A 208 -18.18 -20.93 -6.63
N ILE A 209 -17.64 -19.99 -7.44
CA ILE A 209 -16.93 -18.82 -6.94
C ILE A 209 -17.98 -17.76 -6.62
N THR A 210 -18.18 -17.49 -5.32
CA THR A 210 -19.26 -16.59 -4.88
C THR A 210 -18.69 -15.38 -4.17
N VAL A 211 -19.11 -14.20 -4.60
CA VAL A 211 -18.86 -12.93 -3.89
C VAL A 211 -20.18 -12.49 -3.24
N VAL A 212 -20.18 -12.40 -1.92
CA VAL A 212 -21.36 -12.07 -1.13
C VAL A 212 -21.27 -10.63 -0.64
N PRO A 213 -22.06 -9.70 -1.20
CA PRO A 213 -21.91 -8.26 -0.93
C PRO A 213 -22.11 -7.86 0.55
N TRP A 214 -23.01 -8.52 1.28
CA TRP A 214 -23.18 -8.23 2.70
C TRP A 214 -21.98 -8.66 3.53
N LEU A 215 -21.37 -9.81 3.22
CA LEU A 215 -20.16 -10.29 3.91
C LEU A 215 -18.97 -9.35 3.69
N GLU A 216 -18.80 -8.82 2.44
CA GLU A 216 -17.79 -7.80 2.14
C GLU A 216 -17.98 -6.55 3.01
N LYS A 217 -19.21 -6.05 3.13
CA LYS A 217 -19.53 -4.87 3.95
C LYS A 217 -19.30 -5.15 5.44
N THR A 218 -19.76 -6.30 5.94
CA THR A 218 -19.59 -6.70 7.35
C THR A 218 -18.13 -6.83 7.71
N MET A 219 -17.33 -7.48 6.87
CA MET A 219 -15.88 -7.60 7.06
C MET A 219 -15.20 -6.23 7.15
N LEU A 220 -15.49 -5.32 6.22
CA LEU A 220 -14.93 -3.97 6.24
C LEU A 220 -15.40 -3.15 7.44
N ALA A 221 -16.65 -3.30 7.85
CA ALA A 221 -17.18 -2.67 9.06
C ALA A 221 -16.47 -3.18 10.31
N LEU A 222 -16.26 -4.50 10.43
CA LEU A 222 -15.52 -5.11 11.54
C LEU A 222 -14.06 -4.64 11.56
N MET A 223 -13.38 -4.53 10.40
CA MET A 223 -12.04 -3.97 10.32
C MET A 223 -12.00 -2.50 10.78
N GLY A 224 -12.98 -1.70 10.37
CA GLY A 224 -13.12 -0.32 10.82
C GLY A 224 -13.38 -0.21 12.33
N LEU A 225 -14.24 -1.06 12.87
CA LEU A 225 -14.50 -1.12 14.32
C LEU A 225 -13.27 -1.60 15.09
N THR A 226 -12.51 -2.56 14.57
CA THR A 226 -11.24 -3.00 15.18
C THR A 226 -10.22 -1.85 15.20
N PHE A 227 -10.11 -1.09 14.12
CA PHE A 227 -9.26 0.10 14.07
C PHE A 227 -9.67 1.15 15.12
N LEU A 228 -10.96 1.45 15.22
CA LEU A 228 -11.48 2.36 16.25
C LEU A 228 -11.27 1.79 17.67
N GLY A 229 -11.34 0.45 17.79
CA GLY A 229 -11.04 -0.25 19.03
C GLY A 229 -9.62 -0.04 19.51
N VAL A 230 -8.63 -0.13 18.63
CA VAL A 230 -7.22 0.17 18.96
C VAL A 230 -7.04 1.61 19.46
N LEU A 231 -7.86 2.55 19.00
CA LEU A 231 -7.78 3.94 19.42
C LEU A 231 -8.46 4.24 20.77
N ALA A 232 -9.50 3.47 21.15
CA ALA A 232 -10.40 3.92 22.21
C ALA A 232 -11.00 2.81 23.10
N LEU A 233 -10.79 1.52 22.81
CA LEU A 233 -11.42 0.43 23.52
C LEU A 233 -10.38 -0.44 24.28
N PRO A 234 -10.80 -1.16 25.34
CA PRO A 234 -9.94 -2.14 26.00
C PRO A 234 -9.53 -3.29 25.07
N ASP A 235 -8.31 -3.82 25.27
CA ASP A 235 -7.74 -4.89 24.42
C ASP A 235 -8.65 -6.11 24.24
N PRO A 236 -9.38 -6.63 25.27
CA PRO A 236 -10.26 -7.79 25.06
C PRO A 236 -11.42 -7.52 24.08
N VAL A 237 -11.96 -6.27 24.07
CA VAL A 237 -13.04 -5.89 23.15
C VAL A 237 -12.48 -5.75 21.73
N THR A 238 -11.35 -5.08 21.58
CA THR A 238 -10.64 -4.94 20.31
C THR A 238 -10.23 -6.29 19.74
N GLY A 239 -9.69 -7.20 20.58
CA GLY A 239 -9.37 -8.57 20.21
C GLY A 239 -10.59 -9.37 19.75
N GLY A 240 -11.74 -9.22 20.43
CA GLY A 240 -13.01 -9.82 20.01
C GLY A 240 -13.47 -9.35 18.62
N LEU A 241 -13.37 -8.05 18.34
CA LEU A 241 -13.68 -7.48 17.01
C LEU A 241 -12.73 -8.02 15.93
N ALA A 242 -11.43 -8.12 16.24
CA ALA A 242 -10.43 -8.67 15.33
C ALA A 242 -10.70 -10.15 15.00
N LEU A 243 -11.09 -10.96 15.99
CA LEU A 243 -11.46 -12.36 15.78
C LEU A 243 -12.70 -12.49 14.89
N MET A 244 -13.72 -11.66 15.10
CA MET A 244 -14.92 -11.65 14.24
C MET A 244 -14.57 -11.21 12.80
N ALA A 245 -13.70 -10.22 12.62
CA ALA A 245 -13.20 -9.82 11.31
C ALA A 245 -12.44 -10.96 10.63
N GLY A 246 -11.55 -11.65 11.36
CA GLY A 246 -10.81 -12.82 10.89
C GLY A 246 -11.72 -13.97 10.46
N ALA A 247 -12.76 -14.26 11.24
CA ALA A 247 -13.76 -15.26 10.88
C ALA A 247 -14.51 -14.90 9.58
N ALA A 248 -14.90 -13.65 9.42
CA ALA A 248 -15.53 -13.16 8.18
C ALA A 248 -14.60 -13.31 6.97
N VAL A 249 -13.29 -13.02 7.13
CA VAL A 249 -12.27 -13.22 6.09
C VAL A 249 -12.14 -14.69 5.72
N LEU A 250 -12.12 -15.61 6.70
CA LEU A 250 -12.05 -17.05 6.44
C LEU A 250 -13.26 -17.55 5.64
N VAL A 251 -14.47 -17.16 6.04
CA VAL A 251 -15.71 -17.49 5.30
C VAL A 251 -15.61 -16.97 3.86
N ARG A 252 -15.14 -15.74 3.67
CA ARG A 252 -14.94 -15.14 2.35
C ARG A 252 -13.98 -15.94 1.47
N ILE A 253 -12.82 -16.34 2.00
CA ILE A 253 -11.82 -17.14 1.27
C ILE A 253 -12.41 -18.52 0.88
N LEU A 254 -13.17 -19.14 1.79
CA LEU A 254 -13.86 -20.40 1.50
C LEU A 254 -14.89 -20.27 0.37
N LEU A 255 -15.61 -19.16 0.30
CA LEU A 255 -16.59 -18.88 -0.77
C LEU A 255 -15.92 -18.59 -2.12
N TRP A 256 -14.70 -18.06 -2.13
CA TRP A 256 -13.95 -17.84 -3.38
C TRP A 256 -13.40 -19.12 -4.00
N ARG A 257 -13.27 -20.19 -3.22
CA ARG A 257 -12.81 -21.52 -3.68
C ARG A 257 -11.57 -21.45 -4.58
N GLY A 258 -10.59 -20.62 -4.22
CA GLY A 258 -9.37 -20.38 -4.99
C GLY A 258 -8.57 -21.66 -5.33
N TRP A 259 -8.70 -22.71 -4.52
CA TRP A 259 -8.09 -24.02 -4.77
C TRP A 259 -8.59 -24.71 -6.05
N ARG A 260 -9.73 -24.29 -6.64
CA ARG A 260 -10.21 -24.83 -7.91
C ARG A 260 -9.33 -24.45 -9.09
N VAL A 261 -8.57 -23.37 -8.97
CA VAL A 261 -7.65 -22.88 -10.00
C VAL A 261 -6.28 -23.59 -9.92
N ALA A 262 -6.00 -24.24 -8.78
CA ALA A 262 -4.75 -24.97 -8.56
C ALA A 262 -4.78 -26.43 -9.05
N ARG A 263 -5.90 -26.89 -9.61
CA ARG A 263 -6.09 -28.22 -10.20
C ARG A 263 -6.00 -28.08 -11.71
#